data_1787230ab3be8d54cc63c287b402c029
#
_entry.id   1787230ab3be8d54cc63c287b402c029
#
_cell.length_a   1.000
_cell.length_b   1.000
_cell.length_c   1.000
_cell.angle_alpha   90.00
_cell.angle_beta   90.00
_cell.angle_gamma   90.00
#
_symmetry.space_group_name_H-M   'P 1'
#
loop_
_entity.id
_entity.type
_entity.pdbx_description
1 polymer ?
#
loop_
_entity_poly.entity_id
_entity_poly.type
_entity_poly.pdbx_seq_one_letter_code
_entity_poly.pdbx_strand_id
1 'polypeptide(L)'
;MSAPKNRGPWYVIIVLLLLFVALPSATALNEFRHAQKLEATTSFFFDLFIMHFCIVCAVAYFFYVGATLGSFLNVVAYRLPRGQTLLGSSACPGCNTRIKIYHNQPIFGWIWLGGRCCNCNINISIRYFVIECLAAAVIGSIAFVEIYCDGINLIDKPRLNILVFERVILNPPWVLLSYFLVHTCLLTILITAALIRFQKDTVPPKLYLFGIIAATLLTINWPISIAFDIQGNASSLNPTVINNLSTAMVGALVGLIAGSLFVPTMVTQKVTAPWSHNYAFILIGFVLGWQSILLVTLLCSLLHLNIRLFKHRLTPEHCLWLATTVTIIANRQWIELISR
;
A
#
# COMPACT_ATOMS: atom_id res chain seq x y z
N MET A 1 -4.36 6.73 -44.18
CA MET A 1 -4.68 6.97 -42.77
C MET A 1 -3.41 7.49 -42.12
N SER A 2 -3.35 8.80 -41.84
CA SER A 2 -2.18 9.42 -41.22
C SER A 2 -2.04 8.92 -39.77
N ALA A 3 -0.85 8.43 -39.43
CA ALA A 3 -0.52 8.06 -38.06
C ALA A 3 -0.80 9.26 -37.11
N PRO A 4 -1.38 9.06 -35.93
CA PRO A 4 -1.61 10.14 -35.01
C PRO A 4 -0.25 10.76 -34.69
N LYS A 5 -0.15 12.08 -34.91
CA LYS A 5 1.03 12.89 -34.58
C LYS A 5 1.29 12.75 -33.11
N ASN A 6 2.27 11.90 -32.76
CA ASN A 6 2.67 11.61 -31.40
C ASN A 6 3.26 12.88 -30.79
N ARG A 7 2.41 13.73 -30.22
CA ARG A 7 2.86 14.80 -29.35
C ARG A 7 3.36 14.12 -28.11
N GLY A 8 4.66 13.79 -28.11
CA GLY A 8 5.31 13.14 -26.98
C GLY A 8 4.91 13.84 -25.67
N PRO A 9 4.77 13.11 -24.57
CA PRO A 9 4.26 13.66 -23.32
C PRO A 9 5.29 14.59 -22.67
N TRP A 10 5.56 15.74 -23.32
CA TRP A 10 6.51 16.75 -22.84
C TRP A 10 6.20 17.20 -21.40
N TYR A 11 4.94 17.17 -20.99
CA TYR A 11 4.53 17.43 -19.62
C TYR A 11 5.09 16.39 -18.63
N VAL A 12 5.26 15.13 -19.03
CA VAL A 12 5.91 14.10 -18.20
C VAL A 12 7.38 14.47 -17.97
N ILE A 13 8.07 14.94 -19.01
CA ILE A 13 9.45 15.38 -18.89
C ILE A 13 9.56 16.58 -17.94
N ILE A 14 8.65 17.54 -18.02
CA ILE A 14 8.60 18.69 -17.10
C ILE A 14 8.39 18.21 -15.66
N VAL A 15 7.43 17.32 -15.42
CA VAL A 15 7.18 16.78 -14.07
C VAL A 15 8.40 16.05 -13.54
N LEU A 16 9.08 15.25 -14.35
CA LEU A 16 10.32 14.57 -13.95
C LEU A 16 11.44 15.56 -13.62
N LEU A 17 11.62 16.61 -14.42
CA LEU A 17 12.60 17.67 -14.14
C LEU A 17 12.29 18.42 -12.84
N LEU A 18 11.00 18.72 -12.58
CA LEU A 18 10.58 19.37 -11.35
C LEU A 18 10.84 18.46 -10.13
N LEU A 19 10.54 17.17 -10.22
CA LEU A 19 10.73 16.23 -9.11
C LEU A 19 12.20 15.89 -8.86
N PHE A 20 12.98 15.61 -9.92
CA PHE A 20 14.31 15.06 -9.76
C PHE A 20 15.43 16.10 -9.84
N VAL A 21 15.16 17.30 -10.28
CA VAL A 21 16.17 18.38 -10.34
C VAL A 21 15.75 19.57 -9.49
N ALA A 22 14.58 20.16 -9.75
CA ALA A 22 14.18 21.39 -9.09
C ALA A 22 13.93 21.21 -7.58
N LEU A 23 13.24 20.15 -7.18
CA LEU A 23 12.93 19.89 -5.78
C LEU A 23 14.19 19.60 -4.95
N PRO A 24 15.10 18.67 -5.33
CA PRO A 24 16.37 18.47 -4.61
C PRO A 24 17.26 19.71 -4.58
N SER A 25 17.29 20.49 -5.68
CA SER A 25 18.07 21.73 -5.71
C SER A 25 17.51 22.78 -4.75
N ALA A 26 16.18 22.94 -4.67
CA ALA A 26 15.55 23.90 -3.79
C ALA A 26 15.74 23.55 -2.30
N THR A 27 15.60 22.27 -1.94
CA THR A 27 15.82 21.80 -0.58
C THR A 27 17.28 21.93 -0.17
N ALA A 28 18.22 21.51 -1.01
CA ALA A 28 19.65 21.64 -0.80
C ALA A 28 20.07 23.13 -0.66
N LEU A 29 19.51 24.01 -1.50
CA LEU A 29 19.78 25.45 -1.42
C LEU A 29 19.28 26.08 -0.12
N ASN A 30 18.09 25.65 0.34
CA ASN A 30 17.53 26.13 1.60
C ASN A 30 18.43 25.74 2.79
N GLU A 31 18.82 24.47 2.88
CA GLU A 31 19.72 23.99 3.94
C GLU A 31 21.12 24.63 3.83
N PHE A 32 21.65 24.77 2.63
CA PHE A 32 22.92 25.43 2.39
C PHE A 32 22.93 26.88 2.86
N ARG A 33 21.85 27.65 2.62
CA ARG A 33 21.72 29.03 3.12
C ARG A 33 21.76 29.09 4.66
N HIS A 34 21.20 28.11 5.34
CA HIS A 34 21.29 28.01 6.80
C HIS A 34 22.70 27.64 7.25
N ALA A 35 23.36 26.70 6.56
CA ALA A 35 24.71 26.25 6.86
C ALA A 35 25.80 27.29 6.51
N GLN A 36 25.54 28.17 5.54
CA GLN A 36 26.47 29.24 5.13
C GLN A 36 26.80 30.22 6.28
N LYS A 37 25.92 30.35 7.26
CA LYS A 37 26.19 31.07 8.51
C LYS A 37 27.28 30.40 9.38
N LEU A 38 27.64 29.15 9.08
CA LEU A 38 28.61 28.31 9.77
C LEU A 38 29.84 28.01 8.90
N GLU A 39 30.16 28.87 7.90
CA GLU A 39 31.29 28.73 6.98
C GLU A 39 31.26 27.49 6.08
N ALA A 40 30.07 27.06 5.66
CA ALA A 40 29.89 25.92 4.75
C ALA A 40 30.54 26.17 3.38
N THR A 41 31.25 25.17 2.86
CA THR A 41 31.93 25.21 1.55
C THR A 41 30.95 24.86 0.41
N THR A 42 31.34 25.22 -0.83
CA THR A 42 30.52 24.87 -2.03
C THR A 42 30.40 23.36 -2.25
N SER A 43 31.36 22.55 -1.83
CA SER A 43 31.27 21.09 -1.87
C SER A 43 30.08 20.58 -1.00
N PHE A 44 29.82 21.22 0.11
CA PHE A 44 28.70 20.88 0.98
C PHE A 44 27.33 21.03 0.29
N PHE A 45 27.19 22.01 -0.62
CA PHE A 45 25.95 22.11 -1.43
C PHE A 45 25.75 20.90 -2.34
N PHE A 46 26.80 20.40 -2.98
CA PHE A 46 26.70 19.23 -3.83
C PHE A 46 26.37 17.95 -3.03
N ASP A 47 26.92 17.81 -1.85
CA ASP A 47 26.61 16.70 -0.95
C ASP A 47 25.14 16.72 -0.53
N LEU A 48 24.60 17.89 -0.15
CA LEU A 48 23.20 18.09 0.14
C LEU A 48 22.29 17.79 -1.07
N PHE A 49 22.69 18.27 -2.27
CA PHE A 49 21.93 18.00 -3.49
C PHE A 49 21.87 16.49 -3.78
N ILE A 50 23.00 15.79 -3.72
CA ILE A 50 23.06 14.33 -3.94
C ILE A 50 22.19 13.61 -2.92
N MET A 51 22.27 13.99 -1.66
CA MET A 51 21.45 13.41 -0.60
C MET A 51 19.95 13.56 -0.90
N HIS A 52 19.48 14.77 -1.19
CA HIS A 52 18.05 15.01 -1.50
C HIS A 52 17.62 14.33 -2.80
N PHE A 53 18.49 14.31 -3.81
CA PHE A 53 18.22 13.59 -5.06
C PHE A 53 18.03 12.09 -4.82
N CYS A 54 18.88 11.47 -4.03
CA CYS A 54 18.76 10.05 -3.69
C CYS A 54 17.48 9.76 -2.86
N ILE A 55 17.09 10.67 -1.96
CA ILE A 55 15.82 10.58 -1.22
C ILE A 55 14.64 10.58 -2.20
N VAL A 56 14.60 11.53 -3.13
CA VAL A 56 13.53 11.60 -4.14
C VAL A 56 13.49 10.32 -4.99
N CYS A 57 14.65 9.81 -5.41
CA CYS A 57 14.77 8.56 -6.14
C CYS A 57 14.20 7.37 -5.34
N ALA A 58 14.54 7.27 -4.06
CA ALA A 58 14.06 6.19 -3.18
C ALA A 58 12.54 6.27 -2.99
N VAL A 59 12.01 7.45 -2.73
CA VAL A 59 10.55 7.65 -2.61
C VAL A 59 9.85 7.30 -3.93
N ALA A 60 10.33 7.81 -5.07
CA ALA A 60 9.79 7.52 -6.38
C ALA A 60 9.81 6.02 -6.72
N TYR A 61 10.87 5.32 -6.30
CA TYR A 61 10.98 3.86 -6.46
C TYR A 61 9.83 3.13 -5.77
N PHE A 62 9.49 3.47 -4.51
CA PHE A 62 8.39 2.82 -3.80
C PHE A 62 7.02 3.14 -4.41
N PHE A 63 6.81 4.37 -4.90
CA PHE A 63 5.61 4.71 -5.66
C PHE A 63 5.51 3.89 -6.95
N TYR A 64 6.62 3.70 -7.66
CA TYR A 64 6.67 2.87 -8.86
C TYR A 64 6.43 1.38 -8.56
N VAL A 65 6.98 0.86 -7.45
CA VAL A 65 6.67 -0.50 -6.97
C VAL A 65 5.17 -0.64 -6.71
N GLY A 66 4.56 0.34 -6.03
CA GLY A 66 3.12 0.37 -5.79
C GLY A 66 2.31 0.37 -7.09
N ALA A 67 2.70 1.18 -8.08
CA ALA A 67 2.06 1.21 -9.40
C ALA A 67 2.16 -0.17 -10.11
N THR A 68 3.34 -0.80 -10.03
CA THR A 68 3.58 -2.13 -10.62
C THR A 68 2.70 -3.20 -9.97
N LEU A 69 2.60 -3.17 -8.64
CA LEU A 69 1.66 -4.02 -7.92
C LEU A 69 0.23 -3.74 -8.36
N GLY A 70 -0.21 -2.47 -8.45
CA GLY A 70 -1.55 -2.09 -8.92
C GLY A 70 -1.87 -2.65 -10.30
N SER A 71 -0.93 -2.60 -11.23
CA SER A 71 -1.06 -3.21 -12.55
C SER A 71 -1.26 -4.73 -12.46
N PHE A 72 -0.46 -5.41 -11.62
CA PHE A 72 -0.60 -6.84 -11.38
C PHE A 72 -1.93 -7.18 -10.70
N LEU A 73 -2.38 -6.40 -9.72
CA LEU A 73 -3.66 -6.63 -9.02
C LEU A 73 -4.87 -6.59 -9.97
N ASN A 74 -4.84 -5.77 -11.03
CA ASN A 74 -5.85 -5.79 -12.07
C ASN A 74 -5.95 -7.17 -12.75
N VAL A 75 -4.81 -7.80 -13.04
CA VAL A 75 -4.76 -9.15 -13.63
C VAL A 75 -5.26 -10.19 -12.64
N VAL A 76 -4.81 -10.13 -11.39
CA VAL A 76 -5.23 -11.06 -10.32
C VAL A 76 -6.74 -10.98 -10.11
N ALA A 77 -7.29 -9.77 -9.98
CA ALA A 77 -8.72 -9.54 -9.76
C ALA A 77 -9.59 -10.08 -10.90
N TYR A 78 -9.07 -10.10 -12.13
CA TYR A 78 -9.79 -10.66 -13.27
C TYR A 78 -9.66 -12.19 -13.36
N ARG A 79 -8.44 -12.73 -13.21
CA ARG A 79 -8.14 -14.14 -13.48
C ARG A 79 -8.46 -15.06 -12.30
N LEU A 80 -8.21 -14.62 -11.06
CA LEU A 80 -8.31 -15.45 -9.87
C LEU A 80 -9.73 -16.00 -9.63
N PRO A 81 -10.83 -15.21 -9.71
CA PRO A 81 -12.18 -15.74 -9.55
C PRO A 81 -12.58 -16.72 -10.66
N ARG A 82 -11.99 -16.57 -11.83
CA ARG A 82 -12.28 -17.39 -13.03
C ARG A 82 -11.43 -18.66 -13.12
N GLY A 83 -10.57 -18.91 -12.11
CA GLY A 83 -9.68 -20.06 -12.10
C GLY A 83 -8.61 -20.05 -13.19
N GLN A 84 -8.36 -18.89 -13.80
CA GLN A 84 -7.36 -18.75 -14.85
C GLN A 84 -5.95 -18.62 -14.26
N THR A 85 -4.94 -19.01 -15.05
CA THR A 85 -3.54 -18.90 -14.63
C THR A 85 -3.11 -17.44 -14.51
N LEU A 86 -2.36 -17.10 -13.46
CA LEU A 86 -1.80 -15.75 -13.28
C LEU A 86 -0.57 -15.52 -14.17
N LEU A 87 0.03 -16.58 -14.66
CA LEU A 87 1.17 -16.53 -15.59
C LEU A 87 0.69 -16.23 -17.00
N GLY A 88 1.48 -15.48 -17.75
CA GLY A 88 1.21 -15.15 -19.15
C GLY A 88 1.26 -13.65 -19.42
N SER A 89 1.42 -13.33 -20.70
CA SER A 89 1.48 -11.94 -21.17
C SER A 89 0.11 -11.29 -21.21
N SER A 90 0.06 -9.98 -21.03
CA SER A 90 -1.13 -9.18 -21.27
C SER A 90 -1.38 -9.05 -22.76
N ALA A 91 -2.65 -9.17 -23.19
CA ALA A 91 -3.08 -9.01 -24.57
C ALA A 91 -4.25 -8.03 -24.64
N CYS A 92 -4.40 -7.36 -25.78
CA CYS A 92 -5.53 -6.48 -26.03
C CYS A 92 -6.82 -7.30 -26.15
N PRO A 93 -7.91 -6.97 -25.41
CA PRO A 93 -9.16 -7.72 -25.49
C PRO A 93 -9.88 -7.58 -26.86
N GLY A 94 -9.55 -6.55 -27.64
CA GLY A 94 -10.18 -6.31 -28.94
C GLY A 94 -9.50 -6.99 -30.12
N CYS A 95 -8.15 -7.03 -30.16
CA CYS A 95 -7.40 -7.60 -31.28
C CYS A 95 -6.50 -8.79 -30.87
N ASN A 96 -6.53 -9.19 -29.63
CA ASN A 96 -5.72 -10.26 -29.03
C ASN A 96 -4.19 -10.12 -29.26
N THR A 97 -3.72 -8.95 -29.71
CA THR A 97 -2.29 -8.69 -29.90
C THR A 97 -1.62 -8.53 -28.53
N ARG A 98 -0.48 -9.18 -28.35
CA ARG A 98 0.33 -9.11 -27.15
C ARG A 98 0.78 -7.66 -26.89
N ILE A 99 0.60 -7.17 -25.66
CA ILE A 99 1.04 -5.84 -25.26
C ILE A 99 2.56 -5.85 -25.06
N LYS A 100 3.25 -4.93 -25.74
CA LYS A 100 4.72 -4.80 -25.64
C LYS A 100 5.09 -4.28 -24.26
N ILE A 101 6.25 -4.69 -23.71
CA ILE A 101 6.69 -4.36 -22.34
C ILE A 101 6.68 -2.84 -22.08
N TYR A 102 7.15 -2.03 -23.03
CA TYR A 102 7.16 -0.58 -22.88
C TYR A 102 5.77 0.08 -22.96
N HIS A 103 4.77 -0.58 -23.53
CA HIS A 103 3.36 -0.17 -23.45
C HIS A 103 2.64 -0.67 -22.21
N ASN A 104 3.23 -1.63 -21.49
CA ASN A 104 2.68 -2.21 -20.27
C ASN A 104 3.35 -1.61 -19.00
N GLN A 105 4.02 -0.47 -19.14
CA GLN A 105 4.57 0.24 -17.99
C GLN A 105 3.43 0.85 -17.16
N PRO A 106 3.37 0.58 -15.85
CA PRO A 106 2.30 1.10 -15.01
C PRO A 106 2.21 2.63 -15.09
N ILE A 107 0.99 3.17 -15.12
CA ILE A 107 0.69 4.60 -15.26
C ILE A 107 1.17 5.16 -16.60
N PHE A 108 2.47 5.05 -16.89
CA PHE A 108 3.08 5.64 -18.09
C PHE A 108 2.58 5.00 -19.39
N GLY A 109 2.34 3.68 -19.42
CA GLY A 109 1.83 2.97 -20.59
C GLY A 109 0.48 3.50 -21.04
N TRP A 110 -0.44 3.75 -20.09
CA TRP A 110 -1.75 4.30 -20.39
C TRP A 110 -1.66 5.74 -20.90
N ILE A 111 -0.85 6.58 -20.27
CA ILE A 111 -0.61 7.99 -20.67
C ILE A 111 0.03 8.02 -22.07
N TRP A 112 1.05 7.20 -22.31
CA TRP A 112 1.79 7.16 -23.57
C TRP A 112 0.90 6.75 -24.75
N LEU A 113 0.03 5.79 -24.52
CA LEU A 113 -0.92 5.31 -25.52
C LEU A 113 -2.16 6.20 -25.67
N GLY A 114 -2.32 7.23 -24.83
CA GLY A 114 -3.53 8.08 -24.79
C GLY A 114 -4.79 7.27 -24.52
N GLY A 115 -4.68 6.20 -23.70
CA GLY A 115 -5.79 5.32 -23.33
C GLY A 115 -6.33 4.46 -24.49
N ARG A 116 -5.53 4.19 -25.52
CA ARG A 116 -5.96 3.40 -26.69
C ARG A 116 -4.95 2.31 -27.05
N CYS A 117 -5.44 1.23 -27.60
CA CYS A 117 -4.56 0.17 -28.12
C CYS A 117 -3.76 0.66 -29.33
N CYS A 118 -2.45 0.42 -29.35
CA CYS A 118 -1.57 0.83 -30.45
C CYS A 118 -1.85 0.11 -31.77
N ASN A 119 -2.57 -1.04 -31.74
CA ASN A 119 -2.84 -1.85 -32.93
C ASN A 119 -4.25 -1.65 -33.48
N CYS A 120 -5.29 -1.70 -32.64
CA CYS A 120 -6.69 -1.62 -33.07
C CYS A 120 -7.44 -0.38 -32.60
N ASN A 121 -6.77 0.55 -31.92
CA ASN A 121 -7.32 1.80 -31.39
C ASN A 121 -8.52 1.66 -30.43
N ILE A 122 -8.86 0.45 -29.96
CA ILE A 122 -9.89 0.25 -28.95
C ILE A 122 -9.51 1.01 -27.66
N ASN A 123 -10.50 1.60 -26.98
CA ASN A 123 -10.27 2.33 -25.74
C ASN A 123 -9.84 1.37 -24.61
N ILE A 124 -8.76 1.71 -23.92
CA ILE A 124 -8.31 1.06 -22.70
C ILE A 124 -9.00 1.76 -21.53
N SER A 125 -9.73 0.99 -20.72
CA SER A 125 -10.46 1.56 -19.58
C SER A 125 -9.55 2.37 -18.66
N ILE A 126 -9.97 3.58 -18.31
CA ILE A 126 -9.29 4.46 -17.34
C ILE A 126 -9.15 3.81 -15.96
N ARG A 127 -9.97 2.79 -15.67
CA ARG A 127 -9.90 2.02 -14.42
C ARG A 127 -8.51 1.45 -14.15
N TYR A 128 -7.81 0.97 -15.19
CA TYR A 128 -6.44 0.43 -15.04
C TYR A 128 -5.50 1.50 -14.51
N PHE A 129 -5.50 2.66 -15.14
CA PHE A 129 -4.70 3.81 -14.72
C PHE A 129 -5.02 4.27 -13.29
N VAL A 130 -6.32 4.38 -12.94
CA VAL A 130 -6.75 4.81 -11.60
C VAL A 130 -6.29 3.84 -10.53
N ILE A 131 -6.39 2.52 -10.77
CA ILE A 131 -5.96 1.50 -9.80
C ILE A 131 -4.44 1.52 -9.62
N GLU A 132 -3.68 1.70 -10.69
CA GLU A 132 -2.23 1.83 -10.63
C GLU A 132 -1.82 3.07 -9.83
N CYS A 133 -2.47 4.23 -10.03
CA CYS A 133 -2.25 5.44 -9.25
C CYS A 133 -2.64 5.27 -7.78
N LEU A 134 -3.77 4.64 -7.48
CA LEU A 134 -4.20 4.39 -6.10
C LEU A 134 -3.24 3.45 -5.37
N ALA A 135 -2.82 2.36 -6.01
CA ALA A 135 -1.85 1.44 -5.43
C ALA A 135 -0.48 2.11 -5.21
N ALA A 136 -0.03 2.94 -6.18
CA ALA A 136 1.16 3.75 -6.02
C ALA A 136 1.06 4.67 -4.80
N ALA A 137 -0.04 5.42 -4.67
CA ALA A 137 -0.25 6.35 -3.56
C ALA A 137 -0.29 5.63 -2.21
N VAL A 138 -1.03 4.53 -2.09
CA VAL A 138 -1.17 3.77 -0.84
C VAL A 138 0.16 3.15 -0.43
N ILE A 139 0.78 2.38 -1.31
CA ILE A 139 2.02 1.64 -0.99
C ILE A 139 3.19 2.61 -0.84
N GLY A 140 3.26 3.64 -1.68
CA GLY A 140 4.28 4.69 -1.56
C GLY A 140 4.15 5.48 -0.25
N SER A 141 2.93 5.79 0.20
CA SER A 141 2.70 6.46 1.49
C SER A 141 3.12 5.60 2.68
N ILE A 142 2.84 4.29 2.65
CA ILE A 142 3.27 3.36 3.70
C ILE A 142 4.81 3.26 3.73
N ALA A 143 5.45 3.12 2.56
CA ALA A 143 6.91 3.13 2.48
C ALA A 143 7.50 4.45 3.01
N PHE A 144 6.87 5.58 2.68
CA PHE A 144 7.29 6.88 3.19
C PHE A 144 7.22 6.95 4.71
N VAL A 145 6.11 6.51 5.32
CA VAL A 145 5.92 6.56 6.77
C VAL A 145 6.81 5.55 7.50
N GLU A 146 6.94 4.32 6.98
CA GLU A 146 7.63 3.24 7.68
C GLU A 146 9.13 3.19 7.41
N ILE A 147 9.57 3.51 6.20
CA ILE A 147 10.99 3.44 5.84
C ILE A 147 11.64 4.81 5.94
N TYR A 148 11.01 5.84 5.34
CA TYR A 148 11.58 7.18 5.30
C TYR A 148 11.41 7.94 6.61
N CYS A 149 10.23 7.87 7.24
CA CYS A 149 9.97 8.50 8.54
C CYS A 149 10.33 7.61 9.74
N ASP A 150 11.18 6.60 9.55
CA ASP A 150 11.71 5.71 10.60
C ASP A 150 10.60 5.01 11.42
N GLY A 151 9.50 4.63 10.76
CA GLY A 151 8.40 3.91 11.41
C GLY A 151 7.64 4.74 12.44
N ILE A 152 7.42 6.03 12.17
CA ILE A 152 6.70 6.93 13.08
C ILE A 152 5.31 6.44 13.50
N ASN A 153 4.70 5.57 12.67
CA ASN A 153 3.42 4.90 12.92
C ASN A 153 3.54 3.65 13.81
N LEU A 154 4.77 3.16 14.06
CA LEU A 154 5.03 1.96 14.85
C LEU A 154 5.28 2.32 16.32
N ILE A 155 4.82 1.47 17.25
CA ILE A 155 4.76 1.79 18.70
C ILE A 155 6.13 1.66 19.37
N ASP A 156 6.85 0.56 19.10
CA ASP A 156 8.03 0.14 19.87
C ASP A 156 9.37 0.47 19.23
N LYS A 157 9.47 1.56 18.47
CA LYS A 157 10.72 1.90 17.81
C LYS A 157 11.41 3.09 18.48
N PRO A 158 12.68 2.96 18.85
CA PRO A 158 13.46 4.12 19.27
C PRO A 158 13.55 5.10 18.09
N ARG A 159 13.18 6.35 18.31
CA ARG A 159 13.38 7.42 17.34
C ARG A 159 14.88 7.63 17.15
N LEU A 160 15.41 7.15 16.06
CA LEU A 160 16.81 7.35 15.72
C LEU A 160 16.91 8.61 14.87
N ASN A 161 17.39 9.69 15.48
CA ASN A 161 17.62 11.00 14.84
C ASN A 161 18.78 10.99 13.81
N ILE A 162 19.04 9.87 13.15
CA ILE A 162 20.12 9.74 12.18
C ILE A 162 19.51 9.88 10.77
N LEU A 163 20.15 10.68 9.93
CA LEU A 163 19.81 10.89 8.52
C LEU A 163 19.47 9.57 7.84
N VAL A 164 18.21 9.43 7.46
CA VAL A 164 17.57 8.19 6.99
C VAL A 164 18.27 7.58 5.78
N PHE A 165 18.92 8.42 4.97
CA PHE A 165 19.53 8.02 3.71
C PHE A 165 20.76 7.11 3.89
N GLU A 166 21.71 7.48 4.74
CA GLU A 166 22.91 6.64 5.02
C GLU A 166 22.48 5.27 5.56
N ARG A 167 21.42 5.26 6.36
CA ARG A 167 20.94 4.05 7.00
C ARG A 167 20.28 3.09 6.04
N VAL A 168 19.45 3.58 5.11
CA VAL A 168 18.72 2.72 4.16
C VAL A 168 19.68 2.04 3.18
N ILE A 169 20.75 2.70 2.78
CA ILE A 169 21.70 2.15 1.79
C ILE A 169 22.81 1.37 2.46
N LEU A 170 23.43 1.89 3.52
CA LEU A 170 24.60 1.29 4.15
C LEU A 170 24.24 0.26 5.23
N ASN A 171 23.08 0.43 5.86
CA ASN A 171 22.63 -0.45 6.95
C ASN A 171 21.10 -0.59 6.89
N PRO A 172 20.55 -1.38 5.96
CA PRO A 172 19.13 -1.48 5.72
C PRO A 172 18.36 -1.81 7.01
N PRO A 173 17.32 -1.06 7.35
CA PRO A 173 16.51 -1.32 8.53
C PRO A 173 15.58 -2.51 8.28
N TRP A 174 16.12 -3.72 8.35
CA TRP A 174 15.39 -4.98 8.04
C TRP A 174 14.05 -5.09 8.76
N VAL A 175 13.99 -4.59 9.98
CA VAL A 175 12.75 -4.61 10.77
C VAL A 175 11.69 -3.71 10.16
N LEU A 176 12.03 -2.48 9.75
CA LEU A 176 11.10 -1.56 9.09
C LEU A 176 10.66 -2.09 7.72
N LEU A 177 11.61 -2.69 6.99
CA LEU A 177 11.31 -3.33 5.71
C LEU A 177 10.33 -4.51 5.89
N SER A 178 10.43 -5.25 6.98
CA SER A 178 9.52 -6.35 7.31
C SER A 178 8.11 -5.85 7.60
N TYR A 179 7.95 -4.77 8.37
CA TYR A 179 6.65 -4.11 8.58
C TYR A 179 6.06 -3.66 7.25
N PHE A 180 6.85 -2.96 6.45
CA PHE A 180 6.43 -2.51 5.12
C PHE A 180 5.95 -3.68 4.23
N LEU A 181 6.67 -4.79 4.21
CA LEU A 181 6.29 -5.97 3.42
C LEU A 181 4.99 -6.59 3.91
N VAL A 182 4.80 -6.72 5.23
CA VAL A 182 3.56 -7.28 5.82
C VAL A 182 2.38 -6.37 5.54
N HIS A 183 2.51 -5.07 5.76
CA HIS A 183 1.44 -4.11 5.50
C HIS A 183 1.12 -4.00 4.00
N THR A 184 2.13 -4.02 3.14
CA THR A 184 1.94 -4.06 1.68
C THR A 184 1.23 -5.34 1.25
N CYS A 185 1.60 -6.50 1.80
CA CYS A 185 0.93 -7.78 1.54
C CYS A 185 -0.55 -7.72 1.96
N LEU A 186 -0.85 -7.24 3.17
CA LEU A 186 -2.21 -7.06 3.65
C LEU A 186 -3.03 -6.18 2.71
N LEU A 187 -2.52 -4.99 2.38
CA LEU A 187 -3.24 -4.02 1.55
C LEU A 187 -3.45 -4.51 0.12
N THR A 188 -2.47 -5.19 -0.48
CA THR A 188 -2.63 -5.77 -1.82
C THR A 188 -3.73 -6.81 -1.87
N ILE A 189 -3.89 -7.61 -0.81
CA ILE A 189 -4.98 -8.59 -0.69
C ILE A 189 -6.33 -7.90 -0.55
N LEU A 190 -6.44 -6.88 0.31
CA LEU A 190 -7.68 -6.14 0.52
C LEU A 190 -8.09 -5.35 -0.74
N ILE A 191 -7.14 -4.69 -1.42
CA ILE A 191 -7.38 -4.02 -2.69
C ILE A 191 -7.86 -5.03 -3.75
N THR A 192 -7.20 -6.20 -3.84
CA THR A 192 -7.61 -7.26 -4.77
C THR A 192 -9.03 -7.73 -4.49
N ALA A 193 -9.38 -7.95 -3.23
CA ALA A 193 -10.74 -8.33 -2.83
C ALA A 193 -11.76 -7.26 -3.25
N ALA A 194 -11.46 -5.98 -3.01
CA ALA A 194 -12.31 -4.87 -3.44
C ALA A 194 -12.47 -4.81 -4.97
N LEU A 195 -11.39 -5.05 -5.72
CA LEU A 195 -11.44 -5.09 -7.19
C LEU A 195 -12.27 -6.26 -7.73
N ILE A 196 -12.19 -7.45 -7.11
CA ILE A 196 -13.01 -8.61 -7.46
C ILE A 196 -14.49 -8.29 -7.23
N ARG A 197 -14.82 -7.72 -6.07
CA ARG A 197 -16.21 -7.34 -5.74
C ARG A 197 -16.74 -6.23 -6.64
N PHE A 198 -15.90 -5.28 -7.02
CA PHE A 198 -16.28 -4.24 -7.99
C PHE A 198 -16.68 -4.86 -9.35
N GLN A 199 -16.09 -6.00 -9.74
CA GLN A 199 -16.46 -6.77 -10.92
C GLN A 199 -17.71 -7.67 -10.70
N LYS A 200 -18.32 -7.62 -9.51
CA LYS A 200 -19.44 -8.45 -9.08
C LYS A 200 -19.11 -9.95 -8.98
N ASP A 201 -17.84 -10.30 -8.96
CA ASP A 201 -17.37 -11.67 -8.74
C ASP A 201 -17.29 -12.00 -7.23
N THR A 202 -17.24 -13.27 -6.89
CA THR A 202 -17.04 -13.75 -5.51
C THR A 202 -15.54 -13.81 -5.19
N VAL A 203 -15.16 -13.30 -4.02
CA VAL A 203 -13.75 -13.35 -3.58
C VAL A 203 -13.43 -14.78 -3.11
N PRO A 204 -12.45 -15.46 -3.73
CA PRO A 204 -12.12 -16.82 -3.33
C PRO A 204 -11.36 -16.84 -1.99
N PRO A 205 -11.70 -17.75 -1.05
CA PRO A 205 -11.06 -17.83 0.27
C PRO A 205 -9.53 -18.03 0.21
N LYS A 206 -9.05 -18.69 -0.83
CA LYS A 206 -7.60 -18.91 -1.07
C LYS A 206 -6.80 -17.60 -1.14
N LEU A 207 -7.42 -16.47 -1.48
CA LEU A 207 -6.76 -15.16 -1.48
C LEU A 207 -6.37 -14.75 -0.04
N TYR A 208 -7.29 -14.91 0.91
CA TYR A 208 -7.05 -14.59 2.31
C TYR A 208 -6.12 -15.60 2.99
N LEU A 209 -6.26 -16.89 2.64
CA LEU A 209 -5.37 -17.94 3.12
C LEU A 209 -3.92 -17.66 2.72
N PHE A 210 -3.69 -17.24 1.47
CA PHE A 210 -2.37 -16.79 1.02
C PHE A 210 -1.85 -15.65 1.89
N GLY A 211 -2.69 -14.67 2.25
CA GLY A 211 -2.33 -13.56 3.12
C GLY A 211 -1.90 -14.00 4.52
N ILE A 212 -2.63 -14.93 5.12
CA ILE A 212 -2.29 -15.47 6.44
C ILE A 212 -0.95 -16.23 6.38
N ILE A 213 -0.75 -17.06 5.37
CA ILE A 213 0.52 -17.79 5.19
C ILE A 213 1.68 -16.81 4.99
N ALA A 214 1.53 -15.83 4.11
CA ALA A 214 2.57 -14.84 3.85
C ALA A 214 2.91 -14.00 5.09
N ALA A 215 1.89 -13.53 5.82
CA ALA A 215 2.08 -12.80 7.07
C ALA A 215 2.78 -13.66 8.12
N THR A 216 2.38 -14.93 8.28
CA THR A 216 3.01 -15.87 9.22
C THR A 216 4.48 -16.08 8.89
N LEU A 217 4.82 -16.32 7.62
CA LEU A 217 6.21 -16.52 7.19
C LEU A 217 7.07 -15.29 7.44
N LEU A 218 6.53 -14.10 7.22
CA LEU A 218 7.23 -12.85 7.48
C LEU A 218 7.41 -12.60 8.98
N THR A 219 6.40 -12.88 9.81
CA THR A 219 6.46 -12.66 11.26
C THR A 219 7.36 -13.66 12.00
N ILE A 220 7.51 -14.89 11.48
CA ILE A 220 8.43 -15.90 12.06
C ILE A 220 9.89 -15.48 11.86
N ASN A 221 10.23 -14.97 10.68
CA ASN A 221 11.63 -14.62 10.36
C ASN A 221 12.05 -13.27 10.95
N TRP A 222 11.12 -12.36 11.15
CA TRP A 222 11.35 -11.06 11.77
C TRP A 222 10.31 -10.84 12.86
N PRO A 223 10.73 -10.75 14.15
CA PRO A 223 9.81 -10.51 15.25
C PRO A 223 9.19 -9.11 15.09
N ILE A 224 8.07 -9.07 14.38
CA ILE A 224 7.23 -7.90 14.28
C ILE A 224 6.44 -7.88 15.57
N SER A 225 6.72 -6.94 16.46
CA SER A 225 5.92 -6.73 17.67
C SER A 225 4.55 -6.20 17.24
N ILE A 226 3.61 -7.10 17.04
CA ILE A 226 2.21 -6.78 16.70
C ILE A 226 1.45 -6.44 18.00
N ALA A 227 2.05 -6.72 19.16
CA ALA A 227 1.31 -6.81 20.38
C ALA A 227 1.78 -5.88 21.49
N PHE A 228 0.80 -5.37 22.14
CA PHE A 228 0.81 -4.91 23.49
C PHE A 228 1.18 -6.06 24.42
N ASP A 229 2.23 -5.93 25.20
CA ASP A 229 2.47 -6.82 26.32
C ASP A 229 1.34 -6.61 27.34
N ILE A 230 0.53 -7.65 27.56
CA ILE A 230 -0.60 -7.64 28.50
C ILE A 230 -0.10 -7.35 29.93
N GLN A 231 1.19 -7.46 30.18
CA GLN A 231 1.81 -7.24 31.50
C GLN A 231 2.38 -5.85 31.73
N GLY A 232 2.29 -4.93 30.75
CA GLY A 232 2.68 -3.51 30.96
C GLY A 232 4.17 -3.26 31.21
N ASN A 233 5.03 -4.25 31.09
CA ASN A 233 6.48 -4.12 31.24
C ASN A 233 7.13 -4.00 29.84
N ALA A 234 7.44 -2.77 29.46
CA ALA A 234 8.19 -2.43 28.25
C ALA A 234 9.66 -2.89 28.28
N SER A 235 9.98 -3.93 29.01
CA SER A 235 11.35 -4.37 29.29
C SER A 235 11.57 -5.83 28.94
N SER A 236 11.51 -6.20 27.69
CA SER A 236 12.39 -7.27 27.18
C SER A 236 12.29 -7.37 25.66
N LEU A 237 13.38 -7.05 25.02
CA LEU A 237 13.65 -7.05 23.58
C LEU A 237 13.74 -8.45 22.95
N ASN A 238 13.09 -9.45 23.49
CA ASN A 238 12.94 -10.78 22.88
C ASN A 238 11.46 -11.21 22.92
N PRO A 239 10.60 -10.67 22.05
CA PRO A 239 9.31 -11.28 21.84
C PRO A 239 9.57 -12.67 21.23
N THR A 240 9.34 -13.72 22.02
CA THR A 240 9.43 -15.10 21.50
C THR A 240 8.40 -15.25 20.36
N VAL A 241 8.72 -16.03 19.33
CA VAL A 241 7.80 -16.35 18.21
C VAL A 241 6.41 -16.76 18.73
N ILE A 242 6.36 -17.42 19.89
CA ILE A 242 5.12 -17.84 20.57
C ILE A 242 4.25 -16.63 20.96
N ASN A 243 4.84 -15.57 21.50
CA ASN A 243 4.07 -14.37 21.90
C ASN A 243 3.50 -13.65 20.68
N ASN A 244 4.27 -13.54 19.59
CA ASN A 244 3.79 -12.93 18.37
C ASN A 244 2.63 -13.71 17.75
N LEU A 245 2.75 -15.07 17.72
CA LEU A 245 1.71 -15.91 17.16
C LEU A 245 0.45 -15.91 18.03
N SER A 246 0.58 -15.96 19.36
CA SER A 246 -0.57 -15.89 20.27
C SER A 246 -1.34 -14.58 20.11
N THR A 247 -0.64 -13.46 19.94
CA THR A 247 -1.27 -12.14 19.72
C THR A 247 -1.93 -12.05 18.36
N ALA A 248 -1.30 -12.58 17.31
CA ALA A 248 -1.91 -12.65 15.99
C ALA A 248 -3.20 -13.50 16.02
N MET A 249 -3.21 -14.60 16.79
CA MET A 249 -4.41 -15.44 16.97
C MET A 249 -5.53 -14.70 17.74
N VAL A 250 -5.19 -13.97 18.80
CA VAL A 250 -6.16 -13.12 19.53
C VAL A 250 -6.72 -12.07 18.58
N GLY A 251 -5.87 -11.39 17.82
CA GLY A 251 -6.30 -10.41 16.81
C GLY A 251 -7.23 -11.05 15.76
N ALA A 252 -6.90 -12.24 15.25
CA ALA A 252 -7.75 -12.98 14.32
C ALA A 252 -9.11 -13.33 14.91
N LEU A 253 -9.16 -13.74 16.19
CA LEU A 253 -10.39 -14.06 16.89
C LEU A 253 -11.28 -12.81 17.06
N VAL A 254 -10.68 -11.70 17.50
CA VAL A 254 -11.39 -10.41 17.60
C VAL A 254 -11.86 -9.95 16.22
N GLY A 255 -11.04 -10.13 15.17
CA GLY A 255 -11.43 -9.87 13.78
C GLY A 255 -12.63 -10.72 13.33
N LEU A 256 -12.67 -12.01 13.69
CA LEU A 256 -13.82 -12.88 13.41
C LEU A 256 -15.08 -12.38 14.09
N ILE A 257 -15.00 -12.01 15.38
CA ILE A 257 -16.12 -11.46 16.15
C ILE A 257 -16.60 -10.15 15.51
N ALA A 258 -15.68 -9.22 15.26
CA ALA A 258 -15.98 -7.94 14.63
C ALA A 258 -16.64 -8.11 13.26
N GLY A 259 -16.12 -8.99 12.41
CA GLY A 259 -16.68 -9.30 11.11
C GLY A 259 -18.10 -9.89 11.23
N SER A 260 -18.33 -10.82 12.16
CA SER A 260 -19.62 -11.46 12.36
C SER A 260 -20.69 -10.49 12.87
N LEU A 261 -20.33 -9.51 13.68
CA LEU A 261 -21.25 -8.48 14.17
C LEU A 261 -21.51 -7.39 13.13
N PHE A 262 -20.48 -7.02 12.36
CA PHE A 262 -20.51 -5.86 11.48
C PHE A 262 -21.05 -6.17 10.08
N VAL A 263 -20.70 -7.33 9.51
CA VAL A 263 -21.11 -7.72 8.15
C VAL A 263 -22.64 -7.77 7.97
N PRO A 264 -23.44 -8.33 8.87
CA PRO A 264 -24.90 -8.36 8.71
C PRO A 264 -25.52 -6.96 8.60
N THR A 265 -24.93 -5.97 9.27
CA THR A 265 -25.44 -4.58 9.25
C THR A 265 -25.12 -3.86 7.95
N MET A 266 -24.09 -4.29 7.24
CA MET A 266 -23.59 -3.67 6.02
C MET A 266 -24.19 -4.24 4.73
N VAL A 267 -24.52 -5.52 4.73
CA VAL A 267 -24.95 -6.22 3.54
C VAL A 267 -26.49 -6.23 3.46
N THR A 268 -27.05 -5.28 2.71
CA THR A 268 -28.50 -5.18 2.46
C THR A 268 -28.99 -6.06 1.31
N GLN A 269 -28.09 -6.63 0.51
CA GLN A 269 -28.42 -7.54 -0.59
C GLN A 269 -28.03 -8.98 -0.23
N LYS A 270 -28.81 -9.97 -0.67
CA LYS A 270 -28.51 -11.40 -0.58
C LYS A 270 -27.17 -11.68 -1.28
N VAL A 271 -26.06 -11.54 -0.54
CA VAL A 271 -24.73 -11.90 -1.04
C VAL A 271 -24.59 -13.40 -0.93
N THR A 272 -24.27 -14.05 -2.03
CA THR A 272 -24.13 -15.51 -2.16
C THR A 272 -23.01 -16.12 -1.29
N ALA A 273 -22.18 -15.29 -0.65
CA ALA A 273 -21.12 -15.74 0.26
C ALA A 273 -20.88 -14.70 1.39
N PRO A 274 -21.67 -14.69 2.46
CA PRO A 274 -21.50 -13.74 3.57
C PRO A 274 -20.16 -13.91 4.30
N TRP A 275 -19.57 -15.12 4.28
CA TRP A 275 -18.32 -15.45 4.95
C TRP A 275 -17.08 -14.77 4.37
N SER A 276 -17.11 -14.28 3.11
CA SER A 276 -15.95 -13.66 2.49
C SER A 276 -15.46 -12.39 3.21
N HIS A 277 -16.37 -11.65 3.82
CA HIS A 277 -16.04 -10.45 4.61
C HIS A 277 -15.34 -10.83 5.92
N ASN A 278 -15.80 -11.89 6.59
CA ASN A 278 -15.21 -12.37 7.85
C ASN A 278 -13.72 -12.73 7.66
N TYR A 279 -13.36 -13.35 6.52
CA TYR A 279 -11.97 -13.66 6.23
C TYR A 279 -11.10 -12.41 6.13
N ALA A 280 -11.62 -11.30 5.61
CA ALA A 280 -10.88 -10.04 5.55
C ALA A 280 -10.63 -9.48 6.97
N PHE A 281 -11.64 -9.48 7.83
CA PHE A 281 -11.51 -9.05 9.22
C PHE A 281 -10.55 -9.94 10.02
N ILE A 282 -10.60 -11.27 9.81
CA ILE A 282 -9.65 -12.22 10.40
C ILE A 282 -8.21 -11.87 9.97
N LEU A 283 -7.98 -11.66 8.68
CA LEU A 283 -6.65 -11.32 8.16
C LEU A 283 -6.15 -9.98 8.74
N ILE A 284 -7.00 -8.96 8.80
CA ILE A 284 -6.64 -7.65 9.36
C ILE A 284 -6.29 -7.79 10.84
N GLY A 285 -7.12 -8.49 11.63
CA GLY A 285 -6.86 -8.72 13.03
C GLY A 285 -5.60 -9.55 13.28
N PHE A 286 -5.34 -10.56 12.44
CA PHE A 286 -4.13 -11.37 12.48
C PHE A 286 -2.86 -10.54 12.26
N VAL A 287 -2.90 -9.58 11.33
CA VAL A 287 -1.74 -8.76 10.95
C VAL A 287 -1.56 -7.55 11.86
N LEU A 288 -2.64 -6.81 12.15
CA LEU A 288 -2.58 -5.54 12.88
C LEU A 288 -2.88 -5.65 14.38
N GLY A 289 -3.30 -6.81 14.84
CA GLY A 289 -3.69 -7.03 16.23
C GLY A 289 -5.09 -6.53 16.57
N TRP A 290 -5.54 -6.86 17.81
CA TRP A 290 -6.91 -6.63 18.25
C TRP A 290 -7.28 -5.15 18.45
N GLN A 291 -6.32 -4.30 18.86
CA GLN A 291 -6.58 -2.86 19.06
C GLN A 291 -6.84 -2.14 17.72
N SER A 292 -6.07 -2.48 16.70
CA SER A 292 -6.19 -1.88 15.38
C SER A 292 -7.47 -2.28 14.67
N ILE A 293 -7.99 -3.52 14.91
CA ILE A 293 -9.25 -3.96 14.31
C ILE A 293 -10.45 -3.15 14.81
N LEU A 294 -10.41 -2.64 16.06
CA LEU A 294 -11.45 -1.76 16.58
C LEU A 294 -11.50 -0.43 15.81
N LEU A 295 -10.33 0.16 15.52
CA LEU A 295 -10.27 1.37 14.70
C LEU A 295 -10.72 1.11 13.27
N VAL A 296 -10.30 -0.01 12.67
CA VAL A 296 -10.74 -0.40 11.33
C VAL A 296 -12.26 -0.56 11.26
N THR A 297 -12.88 -1.22 12.25
CA THR A 297 -14.34 -1.39 12.29
C THR A 297 -15.05 -0.05 12.44
N LEU A 298 -14.57 0.83 13.32
CA LEU A 298 -15.11 2.17 13.49
C LEU A 298 -15.04 2.99 12.21
N LEU A 299 -13.86 3.08 11.59
CA LEU A 299 -13.67 3.84 10.35
C LEU A 299 -14.48 3.24 9.19
N CYS A 300 -14.52 1.91 9.09
CA CYS A 300 -15.32 1.24 8.07
C CYS A 300 -16.82 1.52 8.25
N SER A 301 -17.31 1.57 9.50
CA SER A 301 -18.70 1.95 9.81
C SER A 301 -19.02 3.36 9.36
N LEU A 302 -18.14 4.32 9.71
CA LEU A 302 -18.31 5.73 9.34
C LEU A 302 -18.28 5.92 7.82
N LEU A 303 -17.34 5.28 7.13
CA LEU A 303 -17.27 5.32 5.67
C LEU A 303 -18.52 4.71 5.03
N HIS A 304 -18.98 3.58 5.54
CA HIS A 304 -20.18 2.92 5.00
C HIS A 304 -21.45 3.75 5.24
N LEU A 305 -21.58 4.39 6.40
CA LEU A 305 -22.71 5.30 6.69
C LEU A 305 -22.71 6.47 5.69
N ASN A 306 -21.56 7.09 5.43
CA ASN A 306 -21.43 8.16 4.43
C ASN A 306 -21.84 7.67 3.03
N ILE A 307 -21.40 6.47 2.62
CA ILE A 307 -21.77 5.90 1.32
C ILE A 307 -23.28 5.70 1.19
N ARG A 308 -23.95 5.24 2.24
CA ARG A 308 -25.41 5.11 2.27
C ARG A 308 -26.13 6.46 2.14
N LEU A 309 -25.65 7.47 2.86
CA LEU A 309 -26.24 8.83 2.82
C LEU A 309 -26.08 9.48 1.44
N PHE A 310 -24.93 9.31 0.79
CA PHE A 310 -24.64 9.96 -0.49
C PHE A 310 -24.89 9.05 -1.71
N LYS A 311 -25.49 7.87 -1.54
CA LYS A 311 -25.83 6.90 -2.61
C LYS A 311 -24.64 6.51 -3.52
N HIS A 312 -23.43 6.52 -3.00
CA HIS A 312 -22.26 6.08 -3.76
C HIS A 312 -22.26 4.55 -4.00
N ARG A 313 -21.69 4.13 -5.15
CA ARG A 313 -21.64 2.69 -5.55
C ARG A 313 -20.42 1.94 -4.99
N LEU A 314 -19.91 2.32 -3.83
CA LEU A 314 -18.78 1.63 -3.22
C LEU A 314 -19.27 0.40 -2.42
N THR A 315 -18.49 -0.68 -2.47
CA THR A 315 -18.78 -1.90 -1.69
C THR A 315 -18.13 -1.84 -0.31
N PRO A 316 -18.55 -2.66 0.67
CA PRO A 316 -17.93 -2.72 1.99
C PRO A 316 -16.42 -2.98 1.94
N GLU A 317 -15.93 -3.74 0.94
CA GLU A 317 -14.51 -4.00 0.77
C GLU A 317 -13.71 -2.74 0.41
N HIS A 318 -14.31 -1.78 -0.29
CA HIS A 318 -13.68 -0.48 -0.53
C HIS A 318 -13.51 0.33 0.75
N CYS A 319 -14.49 0.28 1.65
CA CYS A 319 -14.38 0.90 2.98
C CYS A 319 -13.28 0.22 3.79
N LEU A 320 -13.19 -1.10 3.70
CA LEU A 320 -12.30 -1.90 4.52
C LEU A 320 -10.82 -1.63 4.22
N TRP A 321 -10.39 -1.64 2.94
CA TRP A 321 -8.99 -1.36 2.63
C TRP A 321 -8.62 0.10 2.91
N LEU A 322 -9.54 1.07 2.68
CA LEU A 322 -9.31 2.48 3.03
C LEU A 322 -9.15 2.67 4.54
N ALA A 323 -10.08 2.10 5.34
CA ALA A 323 -10.01 2.13 6.80
C ALA A 323 -8.71 1.49 7.29
N THR A 324 -8.30 0.36 6.73
CA THR A 324 -7.06 -0.33 7.08
C THR A 324 -5.84 0.52 6.76
N THR A 325 -5.80 1.19 5.61
CA THR A 325 -4.71 2.10 5.24
C THR A 325 -4.56 3.25 6.24
N VAL A 326 -5.68 3.90 6.58
CA VAL A 326 -5.68 4.97 7.58
C VAL A 326 -5.24 4.45 8.94
N THR A 327 -5.70 3.27 9.34
CA THR A 327 -5.30 2.64 10.61
C THR A 327 -3.80 2.38 10.66
N ILE A 328 -3.21 1.84 9.59
CA ILE A 328 -1.76 1.58 9.54
C ILE A 328 -0.98 2.90 9.72
N ILE A 329 -1.37 3.95 9.02
CA ILE A 329 -0.69 5.25 9.11
C ILE A 329 -0.86 5.90 10.50
N ALA A 330 -2.03 5.80 11.10
CA ALA A 330 -2.37 6.42 12.39
C ALA A 330 -2.23 5.47 13.59
N ASN A 331 -1.63 4.30 13.42
CA ASN A 331 -1.65 3.22 14.42
C ASN A 331 -1.09 3.66 15.78
N ARG A 332 0.04 4.33 15.79
CA ARG A 332 0.68 4.82 17.03
C ARG A 332 -0.22 5.79 17.78
N GLN A 333 -0.77 6.80 17.10
CA GLN A 333 -1.61 7.82 17.72
C GLN A 333 -2.88 7.20 18.31
N TRP A 334 -3.43 6.19 17.62
CA TRP A 334 -4.59 5.45 18.10
C TRP A 334 -4.30 4.66 19.38
N ILE A 335 -3.20 3.93 19.42
CA ILE A 335 -2.85 3.11 20.58
C ILE A 335 -2.47 3.98 21.77
N GLU A 336 -1.73 5.07 21.58
CA GLU A 336 -1.44 6.05 22.62
C GLU A 336 -2.73 6.70 23.20
N LEU A 337 -3.79 6.83 22.37
CA LEU A 337 -5.09 7.34 22.82
C LEU A 337 -5.84 6.35 23.71
N ILE A 338 -5.79 5.07 23.38
CA ILE A 338 -6.49 4.01 24.15
C ILE A 338 -5.76 3.70 25.48
N SER A 339 -4.44 3.88 25.51
CA SER A 339 -3.61 3.58 26.67
C SER A 339 -3.63 4.66 27.76
N ARG A 340 -4.21 5.82 27.47
CA ARG A 340 -4.46 6.93 28.44
C ARG A 340 -5.80 6.77 29.13
#